data_6cb62b1088dabe7d4c2cd4540917bd04
#
_entry.id   6cb62b1088dabe7d4c2cd4540917bd04
#
_cell.length_a   1.000
_cell.length_b   1.000
_cell.length_c   1.000
_cell.angle_alpha   90.00
_cell.angle_beta   90.00
_cell.angle_gamma   90.00
#
_symmetry.space_group_name_H-M   'P 1'
#
loop_
_entity.id
_entity.type
_entity.pdbx_description
1 polymer ?
#
loop_
_entity_poly.entity_id
_entity_poly.type
_entity_poly.pdbx_seq_one_letter_code
_entity_poly.pdbx_strand_id
1 'polypeptide(L)'
;MAQLCRHHINKWVTSEIILGVVFLVCGCAIYLLFRSKSLNLYQWCMLLGLSDSIDSLRYSVQHWNITEWVRYSLPDGLYCAAYILIIDAIWKNDNHLIKYIIISLVPIVTIGSEILQYLRLVKGTFDVYDLICYSIPPIIYLIYTYNSFMFNKLKTQSL
;
A
#
# COMPACT_ATOMS: atom_id res chain seq x y z
N MET A 1 22.07 27.12 5.63
CA MET A 1 22.04 25.66 5.65
C MET A 1 20.72 25.06 6.17
N ALA A 2 20.18 25.48 7.30
CA ALA A 2 18.92 24.93 7.85
C ALA A 2 17.69 25.05 6.94
N GLN A 3 17.54 26.17 6.21
CA GLN A 3 16.41 26.36 5.28
C GLN A 3 16.49 25.43 4.05
N LEU A 4 17.68 25.21 3.49
CA LEU A 4 17.89 24.28 2.38
C LEU A 4 17.60 22.83 2.78
N CYS A 5 18.02 22.44 3.99
CA CYS A 5 17.76 21.10 4.52
C CYS A 5 16.25 20.88 4.75
N ARG A 6 15.53 21.85 5.31
CA ARG A 6 14.07 21.82 5.52
C ARG A 6 13.31 21.73 4.19
N HIS A 7 13.73 22.49 3.17
CA HIS A 7 13.11 22.44 1.84
C HIS A 7 13.29 21.07 1.17
N HIS A 8 14.45 20.45 1.33
CA HIS A 8 14.73 19.12 0.78
C HIS A 8 13.90 18.02 1.46
N ILE A 9 13.79 18.06 2.79
CA ILE A 9 12.96 17.14 3.56
C ILE A 9 11.49 17.26 3.17
N ASN A 10 10.95 18.48 3.07
CA ASN A 10 9.56 18.69 2.67
C ASN A 10 9.28 18.10 1.26
N LYS A 11 10.21 18.22 0.32
CA LYS A 11 10.06 17.67 -1.03
C LYS A 11 9.98 16.14 -1.04
N TRP A 12 10.79 15.46 -0.23
CA TRP A 12 10.76 14.00 -0.09
C TRP A 12 9.47 13.51 0.57
N VAL A 13 9.04 14.14 1.66
CA VAL A 13 7.77 13.85 2.34
C VAL A 13 6.59 13.99 1.39
N THR A 14 6.56 15.07 0.62
CA THR A 14 5.50 15.31 -0.38
C THR A 14 5.51 14.23 -1.45
N SER A 15 6.68 13.81 -1.93
CA SER A 15 6.81 12.76 -2.95
C SER A 15 6.30 11.41 -2.45
N GLU A 16 6.60 11.03 -1.21
CA GLU A 16 6.13 9.77 -0.61
C GLU A 16 4.62 9.77 -0.42
N ILE A 17 4.04 10.88 0.03
CA ILE A 17 2.58 11.03 0.16
C ILE A 17 1.91 10.93 -1.22
N ILE A 18 2.43 11.63 -2.23
CA ILE A 18 1.87 11.57 -3.58
C ILE A 18 1.91 10.15 -4.11
N LEU A 19 3.05 9.45 -3.96
CA LEU A 19 3.18 8.06 -4.41
C LEU A 19 2.22 7.13 -3.67
N GLY A 20 2.06 7.30 -2.35
CA GLY A 20 1.09 6.55 -1.55
C GLY A 20 -0.34 6.79 -2.02
N VAL A 21 -0.72 8.03 -2.29
CA VAL A 21 -2.05 8.38 -2.83
C VAL A 21 -2.24 7.78 -4.23
N VAL A 22 -1.23 7.82 -5.10
CA VAL A 22 -1.30 7.17 -6.42
C VAL A 22 -1.55 5.67 -6.29
N PHE A 23 -0.83 4.98 -5.41
CA PHE A 23 -1.06 3.55 -5.16
C PHE A 23 -2.46 3.27 -4.64
N LEU A 24 -2.95 4.10 -3.71
CA LEU A 24 -4.31 3.99 -3.19
C LEU A 24 -5.35 4.15 -4.31
N VAL A 25 -5.21 5.17 -5.14
CA VAL A 25 -6.13 5.44 -6.26
C VAL A 25 -6.07 4.31 -7.29
N CYS A 26 -4.87 3.81 -7.64
CA CYS A 26 -4.73 2.69 -8.54
C CYS A 26 -5.39 1.41 -7.98
N GLY A 27 -5.18 1.10 -6.71
CA GLY A 27 -5.83 -0.03 -6.04
C GLY A 27 -7.35 0.11 -6.04
N CYS A 28 -7.89 1.29 -5.69
CA CYS A 28 -9.33 1.57 -5.76
C CYS A 28 -9.87 1.44 -7.19
N ALA A 29 -9.15 1.92 -8.20
CA ALA A 29 -9.57 1.83 -9.59
C ALA A 29 -9.66 0.36 -10.05
N ILE A 30 -8.64 -0.46 -9.79
CA ILE A 30 -8.67 -1.89 -10.12
C ILE A 30 -9.84 -2.55 -9.39
N TYR A 31 -10.01 -2.26 -8.10
CA TYR A 31 -11.08 -2.82 -7.28
C TYR A 31 -12.48 -2.48 -7.83
N LEU A 32 -12.72 -1.21 -8.17
CA LEU A 32 -14.01 -0.74 -8.69
C LEU A 32 -14.29 -1.24 -10.11
N LEU A 33 -13.27 -1.33 -10.97
CA LEU A 33 -13.47 -1.68 -12.37
C LEU A 33 -13.62 -3.18 -12.61
N PHE A 34 -12.92 -4.02 -11.83
CA PHE A 34 -12.77 -5.44 -12.16
C PHE A 34 -13.36 -6.40 -11.12
N ARG A 35 -13.71 -5.92 -9.92
CA ARG A 35 -14.33 -6.77 -8.88
C ARG A 35 -15.87 -6.69 -8.89
N SER A 36 -16.51 -7.53 -8.09
CA SER A 36 -17.98 -7.63 -8.00
C SER A 36 -18.60 -6.33 -7.49
N LYS A 37 -19.78 -5.97 -8.03
CA LYS A 37 -20.57 -4.82 -7.56
C LYS A 37 -21.17 -5.01 -6.16
N SER A 38 -21.15 -6.23 -5.62
CA SER A 38 -21.63 -6.52 -4.27
C SER A 38 -20.68 -6.04 -3.16
N LEU A 39 -19.48 -5.58 -3.50
CA LEU A 39 -18.47 -5.14 -2.54
C LEU A 39 -18.79 -3.75 -1.97
N ASN A 40 -18.44 -3.55 -0.70
CA ASN A 40 -18.77 -2.34 0.04
C ASN A 40 -18.32 -1.05 -0.64
N LEU A 41 -17.12 -1.03 -1.25
CA LEU A 41 -16.61 0.15 -1.93
C LEU A 41 -17.52 0.58 -3.09
N TYR A 42 -18.00 -0.37 -3.91
CA TYR A 42 -18.95 -0.07 -4.98
C TYR A 42 -20.30 0.43 -4.41
N GLN A 43 -20.77 -0.18 -3.33
CA GLN A 43 -22.01 0.24 -2.66
C GLN A 43 -21.90 1.67 -2.12
N TRP A 44 -20.76 2.05 -1.56
CA TRP A 44 -20.53 3.44 -1.13
C TRP A 44 -20.50 4.41 -2.31
N CYS A 45 -19.89 4.04 -3.43
CA CYS A 45 -19.92 4.86 -4.65
C CYS A 45 -21.34 5.00 -5.21
N MET A 46 -22.15 3.96 -5.10
CA MET A 46 -23.58 4.00 -5.49
C MET A 46 -24.36 5.00 -4.62
N LEU A 47 -24.13 5.00 -3.30
CA LEU A 47 -24.75 5.98 -2.38
C LEU A 47 -24.34 7.42 -2.69
N LEU A 48 -23.15 7.63 -3.26
CA LEU A 48 -22.64 8.93 -3.70
C LEU A 48 -23.12 9.32 -5.12
N GLY A 49 -23.95 8.50 -5.78
CA GLY A 49 -24.45 8.75 -7.12
C GLY A 49 -23.41 8.57 -8.24
N LEU A 50 -22.29 7.84 -7.97
CA LEU A 50 -21.21 7.63 -8.92
C LEU A 50 -21.35 6.33 -9.73
N SER A 51 -22.42 5.56 -9.52
CA SER A 51 -22.66 4.26 -10.14
C SER A 51 -22.60 4.29 -11.66
N ASP A 52 -23.29 5.26 -12.29
CA ASP A 52 -23.39 5.34 -13.76
C ASP A 52 -22.05 5.65 -14.41
N SER A 53 -21.24 6.53 -13.77
CA SER A 53 -19.90 6.83 -14.24
C SER A 53 -18.97 5.62 -14.13
N ILE A 54 -19.05 4.88 -13.00
CA ILE A 54 -18.26 3.68 -12.80
C ILE A 54 -18.68 2.58 -13.78
N ASP A 55 -19.98 2.40 -14.01
CA ASP A 55 -20.50 1.39 -14.93
C ASP A 55 -20.11 1.69 -16.40
N SER A 56 -20.10 2.95 -16.79
CA SER A 56 -19.58 3.37 -18.09
C SER A 56 -18.10 3.03 -18.27
N LEU A 57 -17.28 3.30 -17.24
CA LEU A 57 -15.86 2.92 -17.25
C LEU A 57 -15.66 1.40 -17.27
N ARG A 58 -16.43 0.66 -16.47
CA ARG A 58 -16.43 -0.83 -16.49
C ARG A 58 -16.74 -1.38 -17.87
N TYR A 59 -17.72 -0.80 -18.55
CA TYR A 59 -18.08 -1.20 -19.92
C TYR A 59 -16.92 -0.97 -20.89
N SER A 60 -16.21 0.13 -20.77
CA SER A 60 -15.06 0.46 -21.62
C SER A 60 -13.87 -0.52 -21.43
N VAL A 61 -13.69 -1.06 -20.22
CA VAL A 61 -12.57 -1.97 -19.90
C VAL A 61 -12.99 -3.46 -19.85
N GLN A 62 -14.26 -3.79 -20.12
CA GLN A 62 -14.77 -5.18 -20.02
C GLN A 62 -14.04 -6.16 -20.96
N HIS A 63 -13.47 -5.67 -22.04
CA HIS A 63 -12.70 -6.47 -23.02
C HIS A 63 -11.26 -6.73 -22.58
N TRP A 64 -10.79 -6.08 -21.51
CA TRP A 64 -9.43 -6.28 -21.00
C TRP A 64 -9.33 -7.61 -20.26
N ASN A 65 -8.57 -8.52 -20.85
CA ASN A 65 -8.34 -9.82 -20.25
C ASN A 65 -7.18 -9.74 -19.26
N ILE A 66 -7.45 -9.18 -18.06
CA ILE A 66 -6.46 -9.11 -16.99
C ILE A 66 -6.40 -10.42 -16.21
N THR A 67 -5.19 -10.79 -15.80
CA THR A 67 -4.95 -12.00 -14.99
C THR A 67 -5.63 -11.91 -13.61
N GLU A 68 -6.00 -13.04 -13.06
CA GLU A 68 -6.72 -13.11 -11.79
C GLU A 68 -5.96 -12.46 -10.63
N TRP A 69 -4.65 -12.68 -10.53
CA TRP A 69 -3.85 -12.07 -9.47
C TRP A 69 -3.81 -10.53 -9.54
N VAL A 70 -3.85 -9.93 -10.75
CA VAL A 70 -3.95 -8.47 -10.90
C VAL A 70 -5.30 -7.96 -10.43
N ARG A 71 -6.36 -8.75 -10.65
CA ARG A 71 -7.73 -8.39 -10.27
C ARG A 71 -7.96 -8.51 -8.76
N TYR A 72 -7.37 -9.53 -8.13
CA TYR A 72 -7.70 -9.88 -6.76
C TYR A 72 -6.61 -9.50 -5.76
N SER A 73 -5.34 -9.77 -6.05
CA SER A 73 -4.23 -9.64 -5.11
C SER A 73 -3.48 -8.32 -5.22
N LEU A 74 -3.32 -7.78 -6.45
CA LEU A 74 -2.56 -6.55 -6.65
C LEU A 74 -3.14 -5.33 -5.92
N PRO A 75 -4.48 -5.07 -5.90
CA PRO A 75 -5.04 -3.95 -5.16
C PRO A 75 -4.68 -3.99 -3.67
N ASP A 76 -4.68 -5.16 -3.08
CA ASP A 76 -4.40 -5.36 -1.66
C ASP A 76 -2.93 -5.06 -1.35
N GLY A 77 -1.99 -5.48 -2.22
CA GLY A 77 -0.58 -5.09 -2.14
C GLY A 77 -0.36 -3.59 -2.30
N LEU A 78 -1.10 -2.94 -3.21
CA LEU A 78 -1.04 -1.49 -3.39
C LEU A 78 -1.56 -0.73 -2.15
N TYR A 79 -2.60 -1.22 -1.48
CA TYR A 79 -3.07 -0.64 -0.21
C TYR A 79 -2.02 -0.78 0.90
N CYS A 80 -1.37 -1.94 1.00
CA CYS A 80 -0.29 -2.14 1.95
C CYS A 80 0.88 -1.19 1.68
N ALA A 81 1.29 -1.04 0.43
CA ALA A 81 2.35 -0.10 0.02
C ALA A 81 1.97 1.35 0.30
N ALA A 82 0.75 1.76 -0.06
CA ALA A 82 0.23 3.10 0.21
C ALA A 82 0.23 3.42 1.70
N TYR A 83 -0.22 2.48 2.53
CA TYR A 83 -0.22 2.63 3.98
C TYR A 83 1.19 2.87 4.52
N ILE A 84 2.17 2.03 4.15
CA ILE A 84 3.56 2.16 4.59
C ILE A 84 4.14 3.52 4.19
N LEU A 85 3.97 3.93 2.92
CA LEU A 85 4.49 5.20 2.41
C LEU A 85 3.89 6.41 3.13
N ILE A 86 2.57 6.42 3.34
CA ILE A 86 1.88 7.54 3.99
C ILE A 86 2.29 7.64 5.46
N ILE A 87 2.34 6.53 6.19
CA ILE A 87 2.75 6.53 7.59
C ILE A 87 4.22 6.92 7.72
N ASP A 88 5.13 6.40 6.85
CA ASP A 88 6.54 6.79 6.86
C ASP A 88 6.71 8.29 6.62
N ALA A 89 5.95 8.86 5.67
CA ALA A 89 5.99 10.28 5.36
C ALA A 89 5.53 11.16 6.54
N ILE A 90 4.44 10.77 7.23
CA ILE A 90 3.92 11.47 8.41
C ILE A 90 4.95 11.49 9.54
N TRP A 91 5.64 10.37 9.75
CA TRP A 91 6.62 10.19 10.82
C TRP A 91 8.08 10.33 10.35
N LYS A 92 8.32 11.09 9.27
CA LYS A 92 9.65 11.17 8.63
C LYS A 92 10.75 11.66 9.56
N ASN A 93 10.43 12.59 10.46
CA ASN A 93 11.38 13.19 11.39
C ASN A 93 11.45 12.46 12.74
N ASP A 94 10.63 11.44 12.94
CA ASP A 94 10.57 10.69 14.18
C ASP A 94 11.17 9.30 14.01
N ASN A 95 12.14 8.97 14.87
CA ASN A 95 12.76 7.64 14.95
C ASN A 95 12.25 6.85 16.16
N HIS A 96 11.07 7.17 16.67
CA HIS A 96 10.47 6.45 17.80
C HIS A 96 10.04 5.04 17.41
N LEU A 97 10.15 4.12 18.34
CA LEU A 97 9.71 2.74 18.20
C LEU A 97 8.24 2.65 17.73
N ILE A 98 7.41 3.60 18.18
CA ILE A 98 5.99 3.70 17.83
C ILE A 98 5.78 3.79 16.31
N LYS A 99 6.62 4.52 15.58
CA LYS A 99 6.58 4.58 14.11
C LYS A 99 6.64 3.18 13.49
N TYR A 100 7.62 2.39 13.90
CA TYR A 100 7.82 1.04 13.34
C TYR A 100 6.70 0.08 13.73
N ILE A 101 6.14 0.22 14.95
CA ILE A 101 4.97 -0.54 15.38
C ILE A 101 3.77 -0.21 14.49
N ILE A 102 3.49 1.08 14.24
CA ILE A 102 2.37 1.49 13.41
C ILE A 102 2.57 1.02 11.97
N ILE A 103 3.75 1.22 11.37
CA ILE A 103 4.05 0.79 10.00
C ILE A 103 3.88 -0.73 9.83
N SER A 104 4.29 -1.52 10.82
CA SER A 104 4.21 -2.98 10.75
C SER A 104 2.82 -3.55 11.00
N LEU A 105 1.88 -2.78 11.54
CA LEU A 105 0.57 -3.25 11.96
C LEU A 105 -0.23 -3.85 10.79
N VAL A 106 -0.39 -3.12 9.69
CA VAL A 106 -1.14 -3.62 8.52
C VAL A 106 -0.45 -4.82 7.89
N PRO A 107 0.86 -4.80 7.57
CA PRO A 107 1.55 -5.98 7.06
C PRO A 107 1.41 -7.22 7.95
N ILE A 108 1.56 -7.07 9.27
CA ILE A 108 1.45 -8.20 10.20
C ILE A 108 0.03 -8.78 10.20
N VAL A 109 -0.99 -7.92 10.22
CA VAL A 109 -2.38 -8.38 10.23
C VAL A 109 -2.74 -9.05 8.90
N THR A 110 -2.36 -8.49 7.76
CA THR A 110 -2.68 -9.04 6.44
C THR A 110 -1.94 -10.35 6.18
N ILE A 111 -0.62 -10.40 6.38
CA ILE A 111 0.17 -11.64 6.24
C ILE A 111 -0.28 -12.69 7.26
N GLY A 112 -0.54 -12.26 8.50
CA GLY A 112 -1.05 -13.15 9.55
C GLY A 112 -2.40 -13.75 9.19
N SER A 113 -3.32 -12.98 8.61
CA SER A 113 -4.61 -13.49 8.16
C SER A 113 -4.48 -14.57 7.08
N GLU A 114 -3.58 -14.39 6.10
CA GLU A 114 -3.32 -15.39 5.07
C GLU A 114 -2.74 -16.70 5.67
N ILE A 115 -1.81 -16.59 6.62
CA ILE A 115 -1.26 -17.76 7.33
C ILE A 115 -2.36 -18.47 8.13
N LEU A 116 -3.22 -17.73 8.83
CA LEU A 116 -4.33 -18.31 9.58
C LEU A 116 -5.37 -18.99 8.68
N GLN A 117 -5.61 -18.46 7.47
CA GLN A 117 -6.46 -19.11 6.46
C GLN A 117 -5.81 -20.38 5.93
N TYR A 118 -4.50 -20.38 5.66
CA TYR A 118 -3.76 -21.59 5.31
C TYR A 118 -3.90 -22.68 6.37
N LEU A 119 -3.80 -22.31 7.65
CA LEU A 119 -3.98 -23.22 8.79
C LEU A 119 -5.47 -23.56 9.07
N ARG A 120 -6.42 -23.01 8.31
CA ARG A 120 -7.87 -23.17 8.47
C ARG A 120 -8.40 -22.72 9.84
N LEU A 121 -7.71 -21.80 10.51
CA LEU A 121 -8.13 -21.25 11.79
C LEU A 121 -9.11 -20.08 11.63
N VAL A 122 -9.11 -19.43 10.47
CA VAL A 122 -10.00 -18.31 10.13
C VAL A 122 -10.74 -18.63 8.83
N LYS A 123 -11.98 -18.14 8.70
CA LYS A 123 -12.77 -18.28 7.46
C LYS A 123 -12.13 -17.47 6.33
N GLY A 124 -11.99 -18.08 5.18
CA GLY A 124 -11.42 -17.51 3.97
C GLY A 124 -10.75 -18.58 3.12
N THR A 125 -10.26 -18.18 1.97
CA THR A 125 -9.47 -19.03 1.06
C THR A 125 -8.06 -18.46 1.00
N PHE A 126 -7.08 -19.25 1.42
CA PHE A 126 -5.67 -18.89 1.29
C PHE A 126 -5.30 -18.69 -0.19
N ASP A 127 -4.68 -17.57 -0.51
CA ASP A 127 -4.11 -17.30 -1.82
C ASP A 127 -2.63 -16.91 -1.71
N VAL A 128 -1.79 -17.65 -2.43
CA VAL A 128 -0.34 -17.41 -2.47
C VAL A 128 -0.02 -16.03 -3.06
N TYR A 129 -0.81 -15.56 -4.03
CA TYR A 129 -0.59 -14.24 -4.63
C TYR A 129 -0.91 -13.11 -3.65
N ASP A 130 -1.93 -13.25 -2.82
CA ASP A 130 -2.25 -12.31 -1.75
C ASP A 130 -1.08 -12.22 -0.76
N LEU A 131 -0.56 -13.36 -0.31
CA LEU A 131 0.59 -13.42 0.58
C LEU A 131 1.82 -12.73 -0.02
N ILE A 132 2.11 -12.94 -1.31
CA ILE A 132 3.22 -12.30 -2.02
C ILE A 132 3.00 -10.79 -2.07
N CYS A 133 1.81 -10.35 -2.49
CA CYS A 133 1.47 -8.94 -2.62
C CYS A 133 1.54 -8.18 -1.28
N TYR A 134 1.13 -8.80 -0.18
CA TYR A 134 1.27 -8.21 1.17
C TYR A 134 2.72 -8.21 1.67
N SER A 135 3.56 -9.16 1.25
CA SER A 135 4.94 -9.30 1.74
C SER A 135 5.92 -8.36 1.03
N ILE A 136 5.71 -8.05 -0.25
CA ILE A 136 6.63 -7.22 -1.04
C ILE A 136 6.81 -5.81 -0.45
N PRO A 137 5.76 -5.01 -0.13
CA PRO A 137 5.94 -3.66 0.36
C PRO A 137 6.74 -3.55 1.66
N PRO A 138 6.47 -4.34 2.72
CA PRO A 138 7.26 -4.26 3.94
C PRO A 138 8.71 -4.72 3.74
N ILE A 139 8.97 -5.70 2.87
CA ILE A 139 10.35 -6.12 2.54
C ILE A 139 11.12 -4.98 1.87
N ILE A 140 10.53 -4.32 0.88
CA ILE A 140 11.16 -3.16 0.22
C ILE A 140 11.43 -2.05 1.25
N TYR A 141 10.47 -1.77 2.13
CA TYR A 141 10.63 -0.77 3.18
C TYR A 141 11.78 -1.11 4.13
N LEU A 142 11.89 -2.37 4.56
CA LEU A 142 12.98 -2.82 5.43
C LEU A 142 14.35 -2.68 4.75
N ILE A 143 14.46 -3.06 3.48
CA ILE A 143 15.70 -2.90 2.69
C ILE A 143 16.07 -1.42 2.57
N TYR A 144 15.09 -0.57 2.29
CA TYR A 144 15.31 0.89 2.17
C TYR A 144 15.79 1.50 3.48
N THR A 145 15.15 1.18 4.60
CA THR A 145 15.52 1.72 5.93
C THR A 145 16.89 1.20 6.38
N TYR A 146 17.19 -0.07 6.12
CA TYR A 146 18.50 -0.66 6.43
C TYR A 146 19.62 0.02 5.64
N ASN A 147 19.47 0.22 4.34
CA ASN A 147 20.46 0.88 3.50
C ASN A 147 20.66 2.34 3.90
N SER A 148 19.60 3.05 4.23
CA SER A 148 19.68 4.43 4.74
C SER A 148 20.44 4.50 6.06
N PHE A 149 20.20 3.57 6.98
CA PHE A 149 20.92 3.47 8.25
C PHE A 149 22.42 3.22 8.05
N MET A 150 22.77 2.26 7.19
CA MET A 150 24.18 1.92 6.90
C MET A 150 24.92 3.09 6.25
N PHE A 151 24.31 3.78 5.30
CA PHE A 151 24.89 4.95 4.65
C PHE A 151 25.18 6.08 5.64
N ASN A 152 24.25 6.37 6.55
CA ASN A 152 24.43 7.39 7.57
C ASN A 152 25.55 7.02 8.57
N LYS A 153 25.66 5.75 8.96
CA LYS A 153 26.71 5.25 9.85
C LYS A 153 28.12 5.41 9.24
N LEU A 154 28.28 5.07 7.96
CA LEU A 154 29.53 5.22 7.23
C LEU A 154 29.96 6.69 7.11
N LYS A 155 29.01 7.59 6.84
CA LYS A 155 29.26 9.02 6.75
C LYS A 155 29.74 9.63 8.10
N THR A 156 29.23 9.11 9.22
CA THR A 156 29.63 9.59 10.55
C THR A 156 31.00 9.07 10.96
N GLN A 157 31.50 7.97 10.42
CA GLN A 157 32.83 7.42 10.68
C GLN A 157 33.93 8.05 9.81
N SER A 158 33.55 8.76 8.75
CA SER A 158 34.50 9.43 7.83
C SER A 158 34.76 10.91 8.17
N LEU A 159 34.12 11.42 9.23
CA LEU A 159 34.33 12.79 9.80
C LEU A 159 35.12 12.73 11.09
#